data_984d773f6390a38c7b1e72a0b476daa9
#
_entry.id   984d773f6390a38c7b1e72a0b476daa9
#
_cell.length_a   1.000
_cell.length_b   1.000
_cell.length_c   1.000
_cell.angle_alpha   90.00
_cell.angle_beta   90.00
_cell.angle_gamma   90.00
#
_symmetry.space_group_name_H-M   'P 1'
#
loop_
_entity.id
_entity.type
_entity.pdbx_description
1 polymer ?
#
loop_
_entity_poly.entity_id
_entity_poly.type
_entity_poly.pdbx_seq_one_letter_code
_entity_poly.pdbx_strand_id
1 'polypeptide(L)'
;MSASTNTQSPQLSVVVPVHNEEDNVAPLVGEIVAALRGLIDPSTGLRTSFEIVYVDDTSKDATLARLRDLQASTPELRVIRHLSNAGQSTAVRNGVKAARSPWIATLDGDGQNDPADIPKLLAQRDAAAADIKLFAGWRVNRQDSGSKRWASKWANAIRARMLRDDTPDTGCGIKLFERDAFLDLPYFDHMHRYLPALMQRAGWKTVSVPVNHRHRTAGVSKYNNLNRALVGIRDLRGVAWLIVRSRRTAVEELQR
;
A
#
# COMPACT_ATOMS: atom_id res chain seq x y z
N MET A 1 3.08 35.58 22.06
CA MET A 1 2.10 35.26 20.99
C MET A 1 2.33 33.82 20.57
N SER A 2 1.52 32.93 21.11
CA SER A 2 1.63 31.47 20.79
C SER A 2 0.98 31.24 19.44
N ALA A 3 1.77 30.89 18.44
CA ALA A 3 1.26 30.46 17.14
C ALA A 3 0.49 29.15 17.36
N SER A 4 -0.83 29.23 17.33
CA SER A 4 -1.73 28.08 17.27
C SER A 4 -1.45 27.37 15.94
N THR A 5 -0.61 26.35 15.95
CA THR A 5 -0.48 25.42 14.83
C THR A 5 -1.82 24.69 14.72
N ASN A 6 -2.65 25.16 13.81
CA ASN A 6 -3.86 24.47 13.38
C ASN A 6 -3.41 23.14 12.72
N THR A 7 -3.22 22.09 13.52
CA THR A 7 -2.84 20.75 13.06
C THR A 7 -4.07 20.05 12.49
N GLN A 8 -4.52 20.55 11.34
CA GLN A 8 -5.50 19.83 10.53
C GLN A 8 -4.89 18.47 10.16
N SER A 9 -5.62 17.38 10.42
CA SER A 9 -5.17 16.03 10.05
C SER A 9 -4.86 15.99 8.55
N PRO A 10 -3.77 15.31 8.13
CA PRO A 10 -3.43 15.21 6.72
C PRO A 10 -4.55 14.50 5.93
N GLN A 11 -4.72 14.88 4.66
CA GLN A 11 -5.70 14.28 3.77
C GLN A 11 -5.21 12.93 3.20
N LEU A 12 -3.89 12.74 3.16
CA LEU A 12 -3.24 11.55 2.64
C LEU A 12 -2.06 11.15 3.55
N SER A 13 -1.93 9.86 3.86
CA SER A 13 -0.71 9.28 4.43
C SER A 13 -0.07 8.32 3.43
N VAL A 14 1.20 8.53 3.11
CA VAL A 14 1.98 7.60 2.28
C VAL A 14 2.76 6.66 3.19
N VAL A 15 2.43 5.37 3.18
CA VAL A 15 3.07 4.35 4.03
C VAL A 15 4.07 3.54 3.20
N VAL A 16 5.33 3.53 3.66
CA VAL A 16 6.45 2.88 2.97
C VAL A 16 7.16 1.92 3.94
N PRO A 17 6.95 0.60 3.83
CA PRO A 17 7.72 -0.39 4.58
C PRO A 17 9.12 -0.54 3.96
N VAL A 18 10.15 -0.59 4.79
CA VAL A 18 11.55 -0.77 4.36
C VAL A 18 12.32 -1.77 5.22
N HIS A 19 13.23 -2.50 4.58
CA HIS A 19 14.21 -3.36 5.25
C HIS A 19 15.48 -3.50 4.41
N ASN A 20 16.56 -2.84 4.83
CA ASN A 20 17.85 -2.76 4.12
C ASN A 20 17.68 -2.17 2.71
N GLU A 21 17.23 -0.93 2.65
CA GLU A 21 16.99 -0.15 1.43
C GLU A 21 17.71 1.21 1.49
N GLU A 22 18.93 1.24 2.07
CA GLU A 22 19.67 2.48 2.33
C GLU A 22 19.84 3.37 1.10
N ASP A 23 20.01 2.81 -0.10
CA ASP A 23 20.22 3.58 -1.32
C ASP A 23 18.92 4.11 -1.93
N ASN A 24 17.76 3.53 -1.54
CA ASN A 24 16.46 3.87 -2.09
C ASN A 24 15.70 4.92 -1.26
N VAL A 25 15.99 5.07 0.06
CA VAL A 25 15.17 5.93 0.92
C VAL A 25 15.22 7.41 0.55
N ALA A 26 16.40 7.96 0.27
CA ALA A 26 16.53 9.39 -0.04
C ALA A 26 15.91 9.77 -1.40
N PRO A 27 16.17 9.05 -2.51
CA PRO A 27 15.50 9.28 -3.77
C PRO A 27 13.97 9.18 -3.65
N LEU A 28 13.46 8.11 -3.01
CA LEU A 28 12.03 7.85 -2.90
C LEU A 28 11.30 8.91 -2.06
N VAL A 29 11.89 9.37 -0.95
CA VAL A 29 11.34 10.50 -0.16
C VAL A 29 11.25 11.75 -1.03
N GLY A 30 12.32 12.08 -1.77
CA GLY A 30 12.33 13.22 -2.68
C GLY A 30 11.26 13.15 -3.76
N GLU A 31 11.07 11.99 -4.36
CA GLU A 31 10.05 11.76 -5.39
C GLU A 31 8.61 11.85 -4.83
N ILE A 32 8.34 11.31 -3.63
CA ILE A 32 7.04 11.45 -2.97
C ILE A 32 6.73 12.93 -2.70
N VAL A 33 7.70 13.65 -2.17
CA VAL A 33 7.57 15.09 -1.91
C VAL A 33 7.32 15.87 -3.20
N ALA A 34 8.07 15.58 -4.27
CA ALA A 34 7.89 16.21 -5.58
C ALA A 34 6.51 15.94 -6.17
N ALA A 35 5.98 14.72 -6.01
CA ALA A 35 4.67 14.33 -6.52
C ALA A 35 3.50 15.00 -5.77
N LEU A 36 3.66 15.28 -4.46
CA LEU A 36 2.52 15.66 -3.60
C LEU A 36 2.55 17.10 -3.10
N ARG A 37 3.73 17.73 -2.91
CA ARG A 37 3.82 19.05 -2.28
C ARG A 37 3.13 20.17 -3.06
N GLY A 38 2.97 20.02 -4.38
CA GLY A 38 2.26 20.97 -5.24
C GLY A 38 0.84 20.57 -5.61
N LEU A 39 0.36 19.42 -5.14
CA LEU A 39 -0.94 18.88 -5.53
C LEU A 39 -2.07 19.71 -4.93
N ILE A 40 -3.01 20.11 -5.77
CA ILE A 40 -4.22 20.84 -5.39
C ILE A 40 -5.39 19.85 -5.28
N ASP A 41 -6.09 19.88 -4.18
CA ASP A 41 -7.34 19.15 -3.99
C ASP A 41 -8.44 19.83 -4.83
N PRO A 42 -9.03 19.13 -5.82
CA PRO A 42 -10.00 19.74 -6.72
C PRO A 42 -11.31 20.12 -6.03
N SER A 43 -11.62 19.53 -4.86
CA SER A 43 -12.85 19.82 -4.13
C SER A 43 -12.77 21.09 -3.30
N THR A 44 -11.57 21.42 -2.81
CA THR A 44 -11.35 22.58 -1.92
C THR A 44 -10.58 23.71 -2.59
N GLY A 45 -9.87 23.46 -3.69
CA GLY A 45 -8.94 24.39 -4.33
C GLY A 45 -7.66 24.66 -3.51
N LEU A 46 -7.46 23.96 -2.39
CA LEU A 46 -6.32 24.11 -1.51
C LEU A 46 -5.25 23.04 -1.81
N ARG A 47 -4.03 23.26 -1.31
CA ARG A 47 -2.97 22.24 -1.39
C ARG A 47 -3.36 21.03 -0.57
N THR A 48 -3.20 19.84 -1.15
CA THR A 48 -3.38 18.57 -0.46
C THR A 48 -2.36 18.45 0.66
N SER A 49 -2.84 18.32 1.90
CA SER A 49 -1.98 18.05 3.05
C SER A 49 -1.66 16.56 3.12
N PHE A 50 -0.37 16.22 3.33
CA PHE A 50 0.05 14.82 3.40
C PHE A 50 1.11 14.59 4.45
N GLU A 51 1.26 13.34 4.85
CA GLU A 51 2.41 12.84 5.64
C GLU A 51 3.00 11.61 4.95
N ILE A 52 4.27 11.35 5.23
CA ILE A 52 5.00 10.15 4.78
C ILE A 52 5.36 9.36 6.03
N VAL A 53 4.93 8.10 6.10
CA VAL A 53 5.20 7.20 7.23
C VAL A 53 6.07 6.06 6.76
N TYR A 54 7.38 6.18 6.99
CA TYR A 54 8.31 5.06 6.80
C TYR A 54 8.27 4.13 7.99
N VAL A 55 8.23 2.82 7.71
CA VAL A 55 8.30 1.77 8.74
C VAL A 55 9.55 0.94 8.49
N ASP A 56 10.59 1.16 9.28
CA ASP A 56 11.83 0.38 9.26
C ASP A 56 11.62 -0.95 9.99
N ASP A 57 11.65 -2.04 9.23
CA ASP A 57 11.48 -3.40 9.74
C ASP A 57 12.82 -4.01 10.19
N THR A 58 13.52 -3.30 11.08
CA THR A 58 14.79 -3.73 11.69
C THR A 58 15.91 -3.84 10.65
N SER A 59 16.13 -2.79 9.87
CA SER A 59 17.27 -2.71 8.94
C SER A 59 18.62 -2.81 9.66
N LYS A 60 19.59 -3.45 9.01
CA LYS A 60 20.94 -3.68 9.51
C LYS A 60 22.00 -2.80 8.82
N ASP A 61 21.60 -2.12 7.73
CA ASP A 61 22.37 -1.16 6.97
C ASP A 61 22.09 0.28 7.44
N ALA A 62 22.48 1.28 6.65
CA ALA A 62 22.28 2.68 6.97
C ALA A 62 20.84 3.21 6.75
N THR A 63 19.87 2.36 6.39
CA THR A 63 18.49 2.77 6.11
C THR A 63 17.88 3.66 7.20
N LEU A 64 17.95 3.21 8.46
CA LEU A 64 17.37 3.96 9.58
C LEU A 64 18.10 5.29 9.84
N ALA A 65 19.44 5.31 9.70
CA ALA A 65 20.23 6.53 9.87
C ALA A 65 19.85 7.56 8.81
N ARG A 66 19.83 7.16 7.53
CA ARG A 66 19.43 8.04 6.41
C ARG A 66 18.01 8.58 6.56
N LEU A 67 17.07 7.75 7.03
CA LEU A 67 15.69 8.21 7.30
C LEU A 67 15.64 9.28 8.40
N ARG A 68 16.42 9.15 9.47
CA ARG A 68 16.51 10.15 10.53
C ARG A 68 17.10 11.47 10.04
N ASP A 69 18.14 11.41 9.21
CA ASP A 69 18.74 12.60 8.62
C ASP A 69 17.74 13.34 7.71
N LEU A 70 16.95 12.59 6.92
CA LEU A 70 15.92 13.16 6.07
C LEU A 70 14.78 13.83 6.86
N GLN A 71 14.46 13.36 8.07
CA GLN A 71 13.43 13.99 8.91
C GLN A 71 13.76 15.45 9.25
N ALA A 72 15.04 15.81 9.36
CA ALA A 72 15.46 17.17 9.66
C ALA A 72 15.08 18.18 8.56
N SER A 73 15.00 17.73 7.30
CA SER A 73 14.70 18.57 6.13
C SER A 73 13.33 18.33 5.51
N THR A 74 12.59 17.30 5.96
CA THR A 74 11.30 16.89 5.41
C THR A 74 10.25 16.83 6.52
N PRO A 75 9.54 17.93 6.79
CA PRO A 75 8.58 17.99 7.90
C PRO A 75 7.41 17.02 7.77
N GLU A 76 7.10 16.56 6.55
CA GLU A 76 6.07 15.56 6.29
C GLU A 76 6.51 14.13 6.67
N LEU A 77 7.82 13.89 6.84
CA LEU A 77 8.38 12.55 7.08
C LEU A 77 8.30 12.15 8.56
N ARG A 78 7.69 11.00 8.80
CA ARG A 78 7.68 10.30 10.08
C ARG A 78 8.30 8.92 9.92
N VAL A 79 9.10 8.51 10.89
CA VAL A 79 9.79 7.22 10.88
C VAL A 79 9.34 6.40 12.09
N ILE A 80 8.90 5.18 11.83
CA ILE A 80 8.57 4.15 12.82
C ILE A 80 9.61 3.04 12.69
N ARG A 81 10.08 2.54 13.81
CA ARG A 81 11.02 1.41 13.84
C ARG A 81 10.39 0.21 14.53
N HIS A 82 10.45 -0.94 13.89
CA HIS A 82 10.21 -2.22 14.56
C HIS A 82 11.41 -2.62 15.44
N LEU A 83 11.14 -3.21 16.60
CA LEU A 83 12.18 -3.71 17.51
C LEU A 83 12.67 -5.10 17.10
N SER A 84 11.89 -5.82 16.28
CA SER A 84 12.24 -7.11 15.67
C SER A 84 11.67 -7.18 14.28
N ASN A 85 12.32 -7.93 13.38
CA ASN A 85 11.81 -8.12 12.02
C ASN A 85 10.45 -8.84 12.05
N ALA A 86 9.45 -8.25 11.43
CA ALA A 86 8.07 -8.72 11.45
C ALA A 86 7.44 -8.88 10.05
N GLY A 87 8.20 -8.55 9.01
CA GLY A 87 7.79 -8.68 7.62
C GLY A 87 6.93 -7.52 7.10
N GLN A 88 6.84 -7.47 5.78
CA GLN A 88 6.21 -6.36 5.04
C GLN A 88 4.74 -6.11 5.46
N SER A 89 3.94 -7.15 5.64
CA SER A 89 2.53 -6.99 6.03
C SER A 89 2.36 -6.34 7.39
N THR A 90 3.22 -6.70 8.36
CA THR A 90 3.22 -6.09 9.68
C THR A 90 3.66 -4.63 9.58
N ALA A 91 4.70 -4.35 8.79
CA ALA A 91 5.20 -3.00 8.59
C ALA A 91 4.13 -2.09 7.96
N VAL A 92 3.47 -2.55 6.89
CA VAL A 92 2.34 -1.82 6.29
C VAL A 92 1.24 -1.57 7.33
N ARG A 93 0.80 -2.62 8.06
CA ARG A 93 -0.28 -2.47 9.05
C ARG A 93 0.06 -1.51 10.17
N ASN A 94 1.28 -1.55 10.68
CA ASN A 94 1.72 -0.64 11.74
C ASN A 94 1.86 0.79 11.22
N GLY A 95 2.31 0.97 9.97
CA GLY A 95 2.28 2.27 9.29
C GLY A 95 0.86 2.82 9.15
N VAL A 96 -0.09 1.99 8.71
CA VAL A 96 -1.52 2.39 8.59
C VAL A 96 -2.12 2.73 9.96
N LYS A 97 -1.80 1.99 11.02
CA LYS A 97 -2.26 2.31 12.39
C LYS A 97 -1.73 3.65 12.87
N ALA A 98 -0.48 3.96 12.56
CA ALA A 98 0.18 5.21 12.95
C ALA A 98 -0.19 6.40 12.05
N ALA A 99 -0.71 6.13 10.87
CA ALA A 99 -1.18 7.14 9.92
C ALA A 99 -2.35 7.95 10.50
N ARG A 100 -2.38 9.25 10.17
CA ARG A 100 -3.36 10.22 10.67
C ARG A 100 -4.44 10.56 9.66
N SER A 101 -4.25 10.16 8.41
CA SER A 101 -5.17 10.41 7.30
C SER A 101 -6.23 9.32 7.18
N PRO A 102 -7.45 9.64 6.71
CA PRO A 102 -8.45 8.65 6.33
C PRO A 102 -8.06 7.85 5.07
N TRP A 103 -7.17 8.38 4.23
CA TRP A 103 -6.71 7.73 3.01
C TRP A 103 -5.22 7.41 3.07
N ILE A 104 -4.88 6.19 2.68
CA ILE A 104 -3.52 5.66 2.72
C ILE A 104 -3.08 5.29 1.31
N ALA A 105 -1.96 5.86 0.87
CA ALA A 105 -1.21 5.34 -0.27
C ALA A 105 -0.08 4.43 0.24
N THR A 106 0.13 3.26 -0.36
CA THR A 106 1.30 2.43 -0.09
C THR A 106 2.26 2.44 -1.26
N LEU A 107 3.55 2.32 -0.98
CA LEU A 107 4.63 2.11 -1.95
C LEU A 107 5.59 1.07 -1.38
N ASP A 108 6.20 0.27 -2.25
CA ASP A 108 7.36 -0.55 -1.86
C ASP A 108 8.61 0.32 -1.73
N GLY A 109 9.45 0.06 -0.74
CA GLY A 109 10.64 0.85 -0.45
C GLY A 109 11.80 0.68 -1.43
N ASP A 110 11.67 -0.17 -2.45
CA ASP A 110 12.72 -0.53 -3.41
C ASP A 110 12.77 0.39 -4.66
N GLY A 111 11.94 1.44 -4.68
CA GLY A 111 11.89 2.43 -5.77
C GLY A 111 11.25 1.95 -7.08
N GLN A 112 10.68 0.72 -7.13
CA GLN A 112 10.04 0.22 -8.34
C GLN A 112 8.67 0.86 -8.63
N ASN A 113 7.99 1.36 -7.61
CA ASN A 113 6.75 2.12 -7.76
C ASN A 113 7.06 3.59 -8.04
N ASP A 114 6.31 4.19 -8.97
CA ASP A 114 6.44 5.60 -9.29
C ASP A 114 5.52 6.44 -8.40
N PRO A 115 6.04 7.28 -7.48
CA PRO A 115 5.22 8.17 -6.67
C PRO A 115 4.37 9.15 -7.49
N ALA A 116 4.77 9.47 -8.73
CA ALA A 116 4.01 10.33 -9.64
C ALA A 116 2.66 9.71 -10.06
N ASP A 117 2.43 8.43 -9.80
CA ASP A 117 1.13 7.80 -10.02
C ASP A 117 0.14 8.03 -8.84
N ILE A 118 0.59 8.50 -7.66
CA ILE A 118 -0.30 8.76 -6.52
C ILE A 118 -1.39 9.77 -6.85
N PRO A 119 -1.09 10.94 -7.49
CA PRO A 119 -2.12 11.88 -7.91
C PRO A 119 -3.19 11.26 -8.81
N LYS A 120 -2.81 10.30 -9.67
CA LYS A 120 -3.74 9.59 -10.55
C LYS A 120 -4.69 8.68 -9.76
N LEU A 121 -4.21 8.00 -8.73
CA LEU A 121 -5.06 7.19 -7.84
C LEU A 121 -6.02 8.10 -7.04
N LEU A 122 -5.55 9.26 -6.58
CA LEU A 122 -6.39 10.26 -5.90
C LEU A 122 -7.50 10.78 -6.82
N ALA A 123 -7.18 11.14 -8.06
CA ALA A 123 -8.18 11.57 -9.04
C ALA A 123 -9.24 10.49 -9.32
N GLN A 124 -8.83 9.22 -9.37
CA GLN A 124 -9.77 8.11 -9.49
C GLN A 124 -10.67 7.96 -8.25
N ARG A 125 -10.12 8.15 -7.05
CA ARG A 125 -10.90 8.16 -5.79
C ARG A 125 -11.95 9.28 -5.82
N ASP A 126 -11.56 10.49 -6.22
CA ASP A 126 -12.43 11.67 -6.18
C ASP A 126 -13.62 11.54 -7.15
N ALA A 127 -13.43 10.80 -8.26
CA ALA A 127 -14.48 10.52 -9.23
C ALA A 127 -15.31 9.25 -8.91
N ALA A 128 -14.95 8.51 -7.86
CA ALA A 128 -15.51 7.19 -7.61
C ALA A 128 -16.71 7.22 -6.65
N ALA A 129 -17.54 6.17 -6.70
CA ALA A 129 -18.62 5.97 -5.73
C ALA A 129 -18.06 5.67 -4.32
N ALA A 130 -18.79 6.06 -3.30
CA ALA A 130 -18.38 5.99 -1.89
C ALA A 130 -18.12 4.55 -1.37
N ASP A 131 -18.65 3.53 -2.05
CA ASP A 131 -18.45 2.12 -1.72
C ASP A 131 -17.13 1.53 -2.29
N ILE A 132 -16.37 2.31 -3.08
CA ILE A 132 -15.05 1.95 -3.56
C ILE A 132 -14.01 2.39 -2.53
N LYS A 133 -13.39 1.41 -1.85
CA LYS A 133 -12.45 1.65 -0.75
C LYS A 133 -11.01 1.25 -1.06
N LEU A 134 -10.75 0.71 -2.27
CA LEU A 134 -9.41 0.36 -2.73
C LEU A 134 -9.23 0.69 -4.21
N PHE A 135 -8.17 1.42 -4.52
CA PHE A 135 -7.64 1.68 -5.85
C PHE A 135 -6.28 0.98 -5.95
N ALA A 136 -6.22 -0.13 -6.67
CA ALA A 136 -5.01 -0.96 -6.78
C ALA A 136 -4.26 -0.62 -8.06
N GLY A 137 -2.97 -0.31 -7.97
CA GLY A 137 -2.14 -0.12 -9.14
C GLY A 137 -2.07 -1.38 -10.02
N TRP A 138 -2.12 -1.20 -11.32
CA TRP A 138 -1.96 -2.24 -12.31
C TRP A 138 -0.82 -1.89 -13.27
N ARG A 139 0.26 -2.70 -13.23
CA ARG A 139 1.46 -2.50 -14.06
C ARG A 139 1.22 -2.93 -15.50
N VAL A 140 1.00 -1.97 -16.40
CA VAL A 140 0.58 -2.25 -17.79
C VAL A 140 1.74 -2.80 -18.64
N ASN A 141 2.99 -2.34 -18.40
CA ASN A 141 4.17 -2.65 -19.20
C ASN A 141 5.13 -3.62 -18.47
N ARG A 142 4.64 -4.73 -17.96
CA ARG A 142 5.46 -5.71 -17.28
C ARG A 142 6.36 -6.48 -18.26
N GLN A 143 7.68 -6.25 -18.21
CA GLN A 143 8.67 -6.93 -19.03
C GLN A 143 9.12 -8.23 -18.35
N ASP A 144 8.31 -9.27 -18.39
CA ASP A 144 8.67 -10.61 -17.91
C ASP A 144 9.10 -11.51 -19.07
N SER A 145 10.07 -12.40 -18.85
CA SER A 145 10.44 -13.45 -19.82
C SER A 145 9.25 -14.39 -20.08
N GLY A 146 9.15 -14.94 -21.31
CA GLY A 146 7.98 -15.71 -21.79
C GLY A 146 7.53 -16.86 -20.87
N SER A 147 8.46 -17.65 -20.31
CA SER A 147 8.14 -18.75 -19.40
C SER A 147 7.57 -18.28 -18.06
N LYS A 148 8.07 -17.16 -17.52
CA LYS A 148 7.54 -16.53 -16.30
C LYS A 148 6.14 -15.93 -16.50
N ARG A 149 5.86 -15.41 -17.71
CA ARG A 149 4.52 -14.91 -18.08
C ARG A 149 3.45 -16.01 -18.07
N TRP A 150 3.78 -17.20 -18.58
CA TRP A 150 2.85 -18.35 -18.59
C TRP A 150 2.53 -18.83 -17.17
N ALA A 151 3.55 -19.07 -16.36
CA ALA A 151 3.37 -19.49 -14.96
C ALA A 151 2.58 -18.44 -14.15
N SER A 152 2.85 -17.15 -14.36
CA SER A 152 2.13 -16.06 -13.72
C SER A 152 0.65 -15.99 -14.17
N LYS A 153 0.36 -16.21 -15.47
CA LYS A 153 -1.04 -16.26 -15.97
C LYS A 153 -1.85 -17.38 -15.33
N TRP A 154 -1.28 -18.58 -15.25
CA TRP A 154 -1.94 -19.72 -14.61
C TRP A 154 -2.16 -19.50 -13.12
N ALA A 155 -1.15 -19.01 -12.40
CA ALA A 155 -1.27 -18.69 -10.99
C ALA A 155 -2.35 -17.61 -10.75
N ASN A 156 -2.39 -16.58 -11.58
CA ASN A 156 -3.42 -15.53 -11.50
C ASN A 156 -4.82 -16.06 -11.84
N ALA A 157 -4.97 -16.95 -12.83
CA ALA A 157 -6.26 -17.56 -13.17
C ALA A 157 -6.81 -18.43 -12.03
N ILE A 158 -5.93 -19.26 -11.41
CA ILE A 158 -6.31 -20.08 -10.24
C ILE A 158 -6.72 -19.16 -9.08
N ARG A 159 -5.92 -18.12 -8.80
CA ARG A 159 -6.23 -17.14 -7.75
C ARG A 159 -7.58 -16.46 -8.02
N ALA A 160 -7.78 -15.89 -9.21
CA ALA A 160 -8.99 -15.19 -9.58
C ALA A 160 -10.25 -16.09 -9.42
N ARG A 161 -10.14 -17.37 -9.85
CA ARG A 161 -11.22 -18.34 -9.68
C ARG A 161 -11.49 -18.69 -8.21
N MET A 162 -10.45 -18.85 -7.39
CA MET A 162 -10.58 -19.21 -5.98
C MET A 162 -11.08 -18.05 -5.13
N LEU A 163 -10.60 -16.83 -5.40
CA LEU A 163 -10.90 -15.65 -4.60
C LEU A 163 -12.04 -14.81 -5.17
N ARG A 164 -12.51 -15.14 -6.38
CA ARG A 164 -13.53 -14.38 -7.13
C ARG A 164 -13.14 -12.89 -7.27
N ASP A 165 -11.89 -12.68 -7.59
CA ASP A 165 -11.22 -11.37 -7.60
C ASP A 165 -10.70 -11.12 -9.03
N ASP A 166 -11.27 -10.12 -9.69
CA ASP A 166 -10.94 -9.73 -11.08
C ASP A 166 -9.74 -8.79 -11.18
N THR A 167 -8.94 -8.67 -10.10
CA THR A 167 -7.80 -7.78 -10.08
C THR A 167 -6.65 -8.32 -10.94
N PRO A 168 -6.22 -7.59 -11.98
CA PRO A 168 -5.21 -8.08 -12.93
C PRO A 168 -3.80 -8.18 -12.33
N ASP A 169 -3.48 -7.35 -11.31
CA ASP A 169 -2.15 -7.31 -10.69
C ASP A 169 -2.23 -7.04 -9.18
N THR A 170 -2.31 -8.09 -8.39
CA THR A 170 -2.33 -7.99 -6.93
C THR A 170 -0.95 -7.74 -6.30
N GLY A 171 0.11 -7.99 -7.07
CA GLY A 171 1.50 -7.81 -6.62
C GLY A 171 2.04 -6.39 -6.75
N CYS A 172 1.26 -5.44 -7.26
CA CYS A 172 1.68 -4.05 -7.34
C CYS A 172 1.71 -3.42 -5.94
N GLY A 173 2.84 -2.78 -5.56
CA GLY A 173 3.00 -2.16 -4.24
C GLY A 173 2.20 -0.88 -4.08
N ILE A 174 2.01 -0.12 -5.18
CA ILE A 174 1.22 1.12 -5.12
C ILE A 174 -0.27 0.82 -5.04
N LYS A 175 -0.88 1.25 -3.95
CA LYS A 175 -2.32 1.13 -3.69
C LYS A 175 -2.79 2.36 -2.90
N LEU A 176 -4.01 2.82 -3.18
CA LEU A 176 -4.69 3.83 -2.38
C LEU A 176 -5.94 3.20 -1.76
N PHE A 177 -6.10 3.30 -0.45
CA PHE A 177 -7.26 2.72 0.24
C PHE A 177 -7.67 3.53 1.46
N GLU A 178 -8.92 3.35 1.87
CA GLU A 178 -9.44 3.95 3.09
C GLU A 178 -8.86 3.22 4.32
N ARG A 179 -8.38 4.00 5.28
CA ARG A 179 -7.69 3.52 6.48
C ARG A 179 -8.54 2.55 7.31
N ASP A 180 -9.76 2.93 7.62
CA ASP A 180 -10.62 2.15 8.51
C ASP A 180 -11.10 0.87 7.83
N ALA A 181 -11.45 0.93 6.54
CA ALA A 181 -11.75 -0.27 5.75
C ALA A 181 -10.58 -1.28 5.74
N PHE A 182 -9.33 -0.80 5.67
CA PHE A 182 -8.16 -1.67 5.75
C PHE A 182 -7.98 -2.27 7.17
N LEU A 183 -8.17 -1.48 8.22
CA LEU A 183 -7.97 -1.93 9.60
C LEU A 183 -9.00 -2.98 10.04
N ASP A 184 -10.20 -2.97 9.44
CA ASP A 184 -11.24 -3.98 9.65
C ASP A 184 -10.95 -5.33 8.96
N LEU A 185 -9.96 -5.38 8.08
CA LEU A 185 -9.58 -6.64 7.43
C LEU A 185 -8.90 -7.60 8.42
N PRO A 186 -9.12 -8.92 8.25
CA PRO A 186 -8.40 -9.92 9.04
C PRO A 186 -6.90 -9.80 8.75
N TYR A 187 -6.13 -9.68 9.84
CA TYR A 187 -4.68 -9.60 9.75
C TYR A 187 -4.03 -10.97 9.72
N PHE A 188 -3.13 -11.17 8.75
CA PHE A 188 -2.21 -12.31 8.65
C PHE A 188 -0.98 -11.90 7.82
N ASP A 189 0.12 -12.64 7.94
CA ASP A 189 1.31 -12.36 7.13
C ASP A 189 1.00 -12.53 5.63
N HIS A 190 1.60 -11.72 4.78
CA HIS A 190 1.35 -11.61 3.34
C HIS A 190 -0.04 -11.07 2.93
N MET A 191 -0.89 -10.61 3.86
CA MET A 191 -2.21 -10.07 3.55
C MET A 191 -2.19 -8.95 2.49
N HIS A 192 -1.10 -8.18 2.42
CA HIS A 192 -0.93 -7.08 1.45
C HIS A 192 -1.08 -7.51 -0.01
N ARG A 193 -0.86 -8.81 -0.31
CA ARG A 193 -1.03 -9.42 -1.65
C ARG A 193 -2.47 -9.74 -1.99
N TYR A 194 -3.35 -9.76 -1.00
CA TYR A 194 -4.74 -10.19 -1.13
C TYR A 194 -5.74 -9.07 -0.84
N LEU A 195 -5.28 -7.81 -0.76
CA LEU A 195 -6.13 -6.68 -0.39
C LEU A 195 -7.40 -6.56 -1.24
N PRO A 196 -7.37 -6.70 -2.59
CA PRO A 196 -8.61 -6.65 -3.37
C PRO A 196 -9.64 -7.68 -2.94
N ALA A 197 -9.23 -8.95 -2.80
CA ALA A 197 -10.12 -10.03 -2.37
C ALA A 197 -10.64 -9.83 -0.94
N LEU A 198 -9.80 -9.33 -0.03
CA LEU A 198 -10.18 -9.04 1.35
C LEU A 198 -11.15 -7.86 1.44
N MET A 199 -10.94 -6.80 0.66
CA MET A 199 -11.87 -5.66 0.56
C MET A 199 -13.23 -6.11 0.02
N GLN A 200 -13.27 -6.91 -1.05
CA GLN A 200 -14.51 -7.48 -1.58
C GLN A 200 -15.21 -8.38 -0.56
N ARG A 201 -14.45 -9.20 0.16
CA ARG A 201 -14.98 -9.98 1.28
C ARG A 201 -15.61 -9.09 2.36
N ALA A 202 -15.00 -7.95 2.67
CA ALA A 202 -15.56 -6.96 3.60
C ALA A 202 -16.74 -6.15 3.03
N GLY A 203 -17.08 -6.30 1.73
CA GLY A 203 -18.20 -5.66 1.05
C GLY A 203 -17.86 -4.39 0.31
N TRP A 204 -16.60 -4.04 0.29
CA TRP A 204 -16.14 -2.87 -0.42
C TRP A 204 -15.80 -3.20 -1.87
N LYS A 205 -15.99 -2.24 -2.76
CA LYS A 205 -15.55 -2.36 -4.14
C LYS A 205 -14.08 -1.96 -4.30
N THR A 206 -13.47 -2.49 -5.35
CA THR A 206 -12.07 -2.22 -5.72
C THR A 206 -11.98 -1.81 -7.18
N VAL A 207 -11.06 -0.90 -7.50
CA VAL A 207 -10.77 -0.45 -8.87
C VAL A 207 -9.30 -0.66 -9.17
N SER A 208 -8.98 -1.16 -10.36
CA SER A 208 -7.62 -1.26 -10.86
C SER A 208 -7.25 -0.03 -11.68
N VAL A 209 -6.14 0.61 -11.34
CA VAL A 209 -5.66 1.85 -11.97
C VAL A 209 -4.34 1.55 -12.69
N PRO A 210 -4.22 1.82 -14.00
CA PRO A 210 -2.96 1.65 -14.72
C PRO A 210 -1.87 2.56 -14.15
N VAL A 211 -0.72 1.97 -13.81
CA VAL A 211 0.43 2.68 -13.22
C VAL A 211 1.74 2.32 -13.93
N ASN A 212 2.73 3.20 -13.80
CA ASN A 212 4.08 2.96 -14.28
C ASN A 212 4.78 1.89 -13.43
N HIS A 213 5.72 1.19 -14.04
CA HIS A 213 6.60 0.27 -13.34
C HIS A 213 8.04 0.51 -13.77
N ARG A 214 8.89 0.76 -12.79
CA ARG A 214 10.31 1.02 -13.01
C ARG A 214 11.14 -0.24 -12.77
N HIS A 215 12.30 -0.30 -13.40
CA HIS A 215 13.31 -1.29 -13.03
C HIS A 215 13.86 -0.97 -11.64
N ARG A 216 14.18 -2.00 -10.87
CA ARG A 216 14.86 -1.84 -9.60
C ARG A 216 16.24 -1.22 -9.85
N THR A 217 16.52 -0.10 -9.20
CA THR A 217 17.78 0.65 -9.38
C THR A 217 18.88 0.18 -8.44
N ALA A 218 18.54 -0.32 -7.23
CA ALA A 218 19.48 -0.82 -6.24
C ALA A 218 18.90 -2.01 -5.45
N GLY A 219 19.77 -2.82 -4.85
CA GLY A 219 19.40 -3.94 -3.98
C GLY A 219 19.22 -5.29 -4.69
N VAL A 220 19.34 -6.38 -3.91
CA VAL A 220 19.24 -7.77 -4.40
C VAL A 220 17.92 -8.39 -3.95
N SER A 221 17.23 -9.10 -4.85
CA SER A 221 16.03 -9.87 -4.48
C SER A 221 16.37 -11.02 -3.53
N LYS A 222 15.90 -10.95 -2.29
CA LYS A 222 16.28 -11.85 -1.18
C LYS A 222 15.48 -13.15 -1.10
N TYR A 223 14.66 -13.51 -2.11
CA TYR A 223 13.69 -14.59 -1.96
C TYR A 223 13.93 -15.79 -2.88
N ASN A 224 13.85 -17.00 -2.30
CA ASN A 224 13.89 -18.27 -2.99
C ASN A 224 12.49 -18.61 -3.58
N ASN A 225 12.42 -18.88 -4.89
CA ASN A 225 11.13 -18.98 -5.62
C ASN A 225 10.22 -20.15 -5.17
N LEU A 226 10.80 -21.28 -4.74
CA LEU A 226 10.05 -22.47 -4.30
C LEU A 226 9.31 -22.25 -2.98
N ASN A 227 9.98 -21.67 -1.98
CA ASN A 227 9.35 -21.37 -0.69
C ASN A 227 8.22 -20.34 -0.85
N ARG A 228 8.39 -19.34 -1.74
CA ARG A 228 7.32 -18.36 -2.06
C ARG A 228 6.09 -19.01 -2.68
N ALA A 229 6.25 -20.03 -3.53
CA ALA A 229 5.13 -20.74 -4.15
C ALA A 229 4.33 -21.53 -3.11
N LEU A 230 5.01 -22.26 -2.22
CA LEU A 230 4.36 -23.05 -1.16
C LEU A 230 3.60 -22.17 -0.17
N VAL A 231 4.24 -21.08 0.29
CA VAL A 231 3.60 -20.09 1.16
C VAL A 231 2.40 -19.47 0.44
N GLY A 232 2.54 -19.09 -0.83
CA GLY A 232 1.44 -18.52 -1.61
C GLY A 232 0.23 -19.45 -1.77
N ILE A 233 0.44 -20.76 -1.91
CA ILE A 233 -0.65 -21.76 -1.98
C ILE A 233 -1.36 -21.87 -0.61
N ARG A 234 -0.59 -21.86 0.48
CA ARG A 234 -1.15 -21.91 1.84
C ARG A 234 -1.99 -20.67 2.13
N ASP A 235 -1.45 -19.49 1.82
CA ASP A 235 -2.13 -18.21 2.00
C ASP A 235 -3.39 -18.14 1.14
N LEU A 236 -3.32 -18.59 -0.12
CA LEU A 236 -4.48 -18.61 -1.03
C LEU A 236 -5.63 -19.47 -0.47
N ARG A 237 -5.34 -20.64 0.09
CA ARG A 237 -6.34 -21.49 0.76
C ARG A 237 -6.92 -20.82 2.00
N GLY A 238 -6.06 -20.15 2.80
CA GLY A 238 -6.50 -19.39 3.97
C GLY A 238 -7.46 -18.25 3.60
N VAL A 239 -7.12 -17.47 2.57
CA VAL A 239 -7.97 -16.38 2.07
C VAL A 239 -9.28 -16.91 1.49
N ALA A 240 -9.25 -17.99 0.71
CA ALA A 240 -10.46 -18.64 0.20
C ALA A 240 -11.37 -19.11 1.35
N TRP A 241 -10.79 -19.69 2.41
CA TRP A 241 -11.54 -20.05 3.61
C TRP A 241 -12.18 -18.83 4.29
N LEU A 242 -11.42 -17.74 4.46
CA LEU A 242 -11.94 -16.47 5.02
C LEU A 242 -13.12 -15.94 4.21
N ILE A 243 -13.06 -16.00 2.86
CA ILE A 243 -14.15 -15.56 1.97
C ILE A 243 -15.42 -16.38 2.20
N VAL A 244 -15.30 -17.71 2.21
CA VAL A 244 -16.44 -18.61 2.39
C VAL A 244 -17.07 -18.48 3.80
N ARG A 245 -16.27 -18.17 4.80
CA ARG A 245 -16.73 -18.03 6.21
C ARG A 245 -17.24 -16.62 6.55
N SER A 246 -17.16 -15.69 5.61
CA SER A 246 -17.67 -14.32 5.82
C SER A 246 -19.19 -14.31 5.91
N ARG A 247 -19.73 -13.69 6.95
CA ARG A 247 -21.15 -13.35 7.06
C ARG A 247 -21.26 -11.87 7.33
N ARG A 248 -22.19 -11.21 6.66
CA ARG A 248 -22.48 -9.78 6.82
C ARG A 248 -23.96 -9.60 6.92
N THR A 249 -24.38 -8.63 7.72
CA THR A 249 -25.75 -8.17 7.79
C THR A 249 -25.77 -6.66 7.89
N ALA A 250 -26.82 -6.02 7.42
CA ALA A 250 -27.11 -4.65 7.75
C ALA A 250 -27.59 -4.57 9.20
N VAL A 251 -27.24 -3.50 9.89
CA VAL A 251 -27.70 -3.23 11.25
C VAL A 251 -28.48 -1.91 11.24
N GLU A 252 -29.55 -1.86 12.03
CA GLU A 252 -30.34 -0.67 12.27
C GLU A 252 -30.40 -0.42 13.77
N GLU A 253 -30.11 0.80 14.19
CA GLU A 253 -30.30 1.22 15.57
C GLU A 253 -31.75 1.66 15.77
N LEU A 254 -32.45 0.98 16.66
CA LEU A 254 -33.81 1.34 17.02
C LEU A 254 -33.77 2.52 18.00
N GLN A 255 -34.29 3.67 17.56
CA GLN A 255 -34.46 4.82 18.44
C GLN A 255 -35.53 4.50 19.47
N ARG A 256 -35.33 4.96 20.73
CA ARG A 256 -36.29 4.84 21.84
C ARG A 256 -37.44 5.81 21.70
#